data_8853f9ac9f1137cc1bfa958dba7a946e
#
_entry.id   8853f9ac9f1137cc1bfa958dba7a946e
#
_cell.length_a   1.000
_cell.length_b   1.000
_cell.length_c   1.000
_cell.angle_alpha   90.00
_cell.angle_beta   90.00
_cell.angle_gamma   90.00
#
_symmetry.space_group_name_H-M   'P 1'
#
loop_
_entity.id
_entity.type
_entity.pdbx_description
1 polymer ?
#
loop_
_entity_poly.entity_id
_entity_poly.type
_entity_poly.pdbx_seq_one_letter_code
_entity_poly.pdbx_strand_id
1 'polypeptide(L)'
;KKTETIDVMDAVGSNIRVDTYGWEVKRVLPRINEEINEEWISDKTRYACDGLKNQRLDTPYVKINNKLKPSSWDEAFKAVSERISKTKSEKIAGFIGDMTNMETTYAAKDFFEKTIKSENLESRYEKLYINTNVRSNYLFNSSIEGIEKSDLIILIGTNPRFEATILNSRIRKNYLKNKTEIISLGDVGDLTYPYQVISNLSLIHISEPTRQHW
;
A
#
# COMPACT_ATOMS: atom_id res chain seq x y z
N LYS A 1 7.28 25.59 -3.41
CA LYS A 1 6.33 25.12 -4.45
C LYS A 1 5.16 24.42 -3.77
N LYS A 2 3.96 24.54 -4.36
CA LYS A 2 2.75 23.83 -3.95
C LYS A 2 2.37 22.87 -5.06
N THR A 3 2.22 21.60 -4.75
CA THR A 3 1.88 20.56 -5.74
C THR A 3 0.66 19.80 -5.25
N GLU A 4 -0.35 19.75 -6.07
CA GLU A 4 -1.56 18.97 -5.81
C GLU A 4 -1.34 17.54 -6.29
N THR A 5 -1.74 16.57 -5.46
CA THR A 5 -1.57 15.16 -5.76
C THR A 5 -2.54 14.31 -4.93
N ILE A 6 -2.34 13.02 -4.93
CA ILE A 6 -3.13 12.02 -4.18
C ILE A 6 -2.21 11.37 -3.16
N ASP A 7 -2.76 11.08 -1.99
CA ASP A 7 -2.08 10.30 -0.95
C ASP A 7 -1.80 8.87 -1.42
N VAL A 8 -0.61 8.37 -1.08
CA VAL A 8 -0.16 7.01 -1.40
C VAL A 8 0.04 6.16 -0.14
N MET A 9 -0.28 6.69 1.04
CA MET A 9 -0.07 6.00 2.31
C MET A 9 -1.15 4.96 2.63
N ASP A 10 -2.27 5.01 1.92
CA ASP A 10 -3.33 4.01 1.93
C ASP A 10 -4.09 4.01 0.59
N ALA A 11 -5.05 3.10 0.44
CA ALA A 11 -5.81 2.92 -0.80
C ALA A 11 -7.04 3.85 -0.93
N VAL A 12 -7.27 4.76 0.00
CA VAL A 12 -8.44 5.66 -0.04
C VAL A 12 -8.33 6.68 -1.16
N GLY A 13 -7.10 7.11 -1.48
CA GLY A 13 -6.86 8.12 -2.50
C GLY A 13 -7.18 9.53 -2.05
N SER A 14 -6.94 9.85 -0.77
CA SER A 14 -7.17 11.18 -0.21
C SER A 14 -6.46 12.26 -1.03
N ASN A 15 -7.18 13.33 -1.34
CA ASN A 15 -6.66 14.44 -2.11
C ASN A 15 -5.79 15.34 -1.23
N ILE A 16 -4.56 15.58 -1.64
CA ILE A 16 -3.58 16.31 -0.85
C ILE A 16 -2.87 17.40 -1.65
N ARG A 17 -2.29 18.34 -0.92
CA ARG A 17 -1.35 19.33 -1.43
C ARG A 17 -0.05 19.17 -0.66
N VAL A 18 1.04 18.99 -1.39
CA VAL A 18 2.39 18.92 -0.86
C VAL A 18 3.09 20.27 -1.04
N ASP A 19 3.51 20.87 0.05
CA ASP A 19 4.26 22.14 0.05
C ASP A 19 5.75 21.83 0.20
N THR A 20 6.56 22.28 -0.77
CA THR A 20 8.01 22.09 -0.79
C THR A 20 8.76 23.43 -0.76
N TYR A 21 9.96 23.40 -0.16
CA TYR A 21 10.95 24.48 -0.23
C TYR A 21 12.30 23.87 -0.60
N GLY A 22 12.86 24.29 -1.74
CA GLY A 22 14.01 23.60 -2.33
C GLY A 22 13.67 22.14 -2.60
N TRP A 23 14.49 21.24 -2.13
CA TRP A 23 14.34 19.78 -2.25
C TRP A 23 13.62 19.14 -1.06
N GLU A 24 13.04 19.95 -0.19
CA GLU A 24 12.47 19.47 1.06
C GLU A 24 10.95 19.60 1.06
N VAL A 25 10.26 18.53 1.42
CA VAL A 25 8.84 18.56 1.75
C VAL A 25 8.69 19.19 3.13
N LYS A 26 7.94 20.28 3.22
CA LYS A 26 7.71 21.02 4.46
C LYS A 26 6.43 20.61 5.16
N ARG A 27 5.40 20.26 4.41
CA ARG A 27 4.12 19.80 4.96
C ARG A 27 3.24 19.16 3.89
N VAL A 28 2.32 18.33 4.35
CA VAL A 28 1.22 17.79 3.57
C VAL A 28 -0.09 18.30 4.16
N LEU A 29 -0.96 18.82 3.33
CA LEU A 29 -2.26 19.38 3.70
C LEU A 29 -3.37 18.71 2.88
N PRO A 30 -4.58 18.54 3.44
CA PRO A 30 -5.71 18.06 2.67
C PRO A 30 -6.13 19.08 1.60
N ARG A 31 -6.67 18.55 0.51
CA ARG A 31 -7.51 19.29 -0.44
C ARG A 31 -8.94 18.79 -0.29
N ILE A 32 -9.89 19.68 -0.37
CA ILE A 32 -11.31 19.34 -0.26
C ILE A 32 -11.71 18.44 -1.42
N ASN A 33 -12.25 17.28 -1.10
CA ASN A 33 -12.94 16.39 -2.02
C ASN A 33 -14.05 15.67 -1.26
N GLU A 34 -15.29 16.14 -1.44
CA GLU A 34 -16.46 15.64 -0.71
C GLU A 34 -16.72 14.15 -0.98
N GLU A 35 -16.38 13.64 -2.16
CA GLU A 35 -16.60 12.25 -2.54
C GLU A 35 -15.59 11.30 -1.88
N ILE A 36 -14.38 11.78 -1.54
CA ILE A 36 -13.28 10.96 -1.04
C ILE A 36 -12.98 11.28 0.43
N ASN A 37 -12.25 12.35 0.68
CA ASN A 37 -11.67 12.66 1.99
C ASN A 37 -12.31 13.84 2.70
N GLU A 38 -13.33 14.47 2.13
CA GLU A 38 -13.86 15.75 2.61
C GLU A 38 -12.71 16.75 2.79
N GLU A 39 -12.51 17.27 3.99
CA GLU A 39 -11.42 18.21 4.34
C GLU A 39 -10.31 17.54 5.18
N TRP A 40 -10.32 16.20 5.29
CA TRP A 40 -9.47 15.45 6.21
C TRP A 40 -8.37 14.66 5.51
N ILE A 41 -7.28 14.40 6.23
CA ILE A 41 -6.27 13.40 5.90
C ILE A 41 -5.82 12.69 7.18
N SER A 42 -5.30 11.48 7.05
CA SER A 42 -4.76 10.75 8.19
C SER A 42 -3.47 11.41 8.73
N ASP A 43 -3.16 11.18 9.99
CA ASP A 43 -1.89 11.61 10.58
C ASP A 43 -0.70 10.95 9.89
N LYS A 44 -0.86 9.70 9.46
CA LYS A 44 0.12 8.98 8.65
C LYS A 44 0.47 9.79 7.38
N THR A 45 -0.52 10.22 6.63
CA THR A 45 -0.35 11.06 5.44
C THR A 45 0.30 12.39 5.77
N ARG A 46 -0.10 13.00 6.87
CA ARG A 46 0.38 14.33 7.27
C ARG A 46 1.84 14.34 7.67
N TYR A 47 2.30 13.32 8.39
CA TYR A 47 3.61 13.31 9.05
C TYR A 47 4.63 12.38 8.42
N ALA A 48 4.23 11.45 7.55
CA ALA A 48 5.17 10.53 6.89
C ALA A 48 6.28 11.24 6.11
N CYS A 49 6.05 12.47 5.68
CA CYS A 49 7.04 13.27 4.95
C CYS A 49 8.32 13.55 5.75
N ASP A 50 8.29 13.51 7.08
CA ASP A 50 9.47 13.68 7.93
C ASP A 50 10.50 12.56 7.70
N GLY A 51 10.05 11.36 7.35
CA GLY A 51 10.91 10.22 7.00
C GLY A 51 11.67 10.39 5.68
N LEU A 52 11.26 11.31 4.82
CA LEU A 52 11.91 11.51 3.52
C LEU A 52 13.31 12.12 3.62
N LYS A 53 13.70 12.68 4.77
CA LYS A 53 14.99 13.31 5.00
C LYS A 53 16.01 12.41 5.65
N ASN A 54 15.58 11.33 6.28
CA ASN A 54 16.40 10.51 7.15
C ASN A 54 16.65 9.14 6.54
N GLN A 55 17.89 8.66 6.65
CA GLN A 55 18.27 7.31 6.26
C GLN A 55 17.90 6.94 4.82
N ARG A 56 17.95 7.91 3.91
CA ARG A 56 17.70 7.68 2.47
C ARG A 56 18.97 7.23 1.78
N LEU A 57 18.85 6.18 0.97
CA LEU A 57 19.93 5.76 0.07
C LEU A 57 19.87 6.66 -1.18
N ASP A 58 20.87 7.50 -1.35
CA ASP A 58 21.01 8.44 -2.47
C ASP A 58 22.15 8.06 -3.43
N THR A 59 22.95 7.08 -3.04
CA THR A 59 24.12 6.63 -3.78
C THR A 59 24.10 5.10 -3.89
N PRO A 60 24.38 4.52 -5.05
CA PRO A 60 24.51 3.07 -5.18
C PRO A 60 25.77 2.56 -4.48
N TYR A 61 25.70 1.32 -4.01
CA TYR A 61 26.82 0.63 -3.39
C TYR A 61 27.10 -0.68 -4.09
N VAL A 62 28.36 -0.92 -4.43
CA VAL A 62 28.82 -2.18 -5.01
C VAL A 62 29.71 -2.93 -4.01
N LYS A 63 29.54 -4.24 -3.92
CA LYS A 63 30.33 -5.10 -3.03
C LYS A 63 31.68 -5.44 -3.68
N ILE A 64 32.76 -4.88 -3.13
CA ILE A 64 34.14 -5.10 -3.55
C ILE A 64 34.90 -5.68 -2.36
N ASN A 65 35.55 -6.82 -2.55
CA ASN A 65 36.32 -7.52 -1.48
C ASN A 65 35.47 -7.71 -0.21
N ASN A 66 34.24 -8.16 -0.37
CA ASN A 66 33.27 -8.42 0.69
C ASN A 66 32.82 -7.19 1.50
N LYS A 67 33.14 -5.96 1.07
CA LYS A 67 32.72 -4.69 1.68
C LYS A 67 31.90 -3.87 0.68
N LEU A 68 30.79 -3.28 1.14
CA LEU A 68 30.01 -2.34 0.35
C LEU A 68 30.79 -1.03 0.23
N LYS A 69 30.95 -0.54 -1.00
CA LYS A 69 31.59 0.75 -1.31
C LYS A 69 30.66 1.61 -2.16
N PRO A 70 30.59 2.92 -1.90
CA PRO A 70 29.90 3.84 -2.78
C PRO A 70 30.43 3.72 -4.21
N SER A 71 29.56 3.77 -5.19
CA SER A 71 29.90 3.64 -6.62
C SER A 71 29.07 4.60 -7.48
N SER A 72 29.47 4.79 -8.72
CA SER A 72 28.64 5.46 -9.70
C SER A 72 27.47 4.55 -10.14
N TRP A 73 26.45 5.14 -10.74
CA TRP A 73 25.35 4.37 -11.34
C TRP A 73 25.82 3.45 -12.46
N ASP A 74 26.77 3.88 -13.27
CA ASP A 74 27.32 3.08 -14.38
C ASP A 74 28.04 1.83 -13.86
N GLU A 75 28.85 1.98 -12.80
CA GLU A 75 29.51 0.86 -12.14
C GLU A 75 28.49 -0.11 -11.51
N ALA A 76 27.45 0.42 -10.88
CA ALA A 76 26.39 -0.39 -10.28
C ALA A 76 25.62 -1.17 -11.37
N PHE A 77 25.21 -0.52 -12.46
CA PHE A 77 24.52 -1.18 -13.58
C PHE A 77 25.41 -2.23 -14.25
N LYS A 78 26.69 -1.95 -14.42
CA LYS A 78 27.66 -2.93 -14.95
C LYS A 78 27.74 -4.16 -14.06
N ALA A 79 27.88 -3.96 -12.76
CA ALA A 79 27.95 -5.07 -11.78
C ALA A 79 26.65 -5.91 -11.79
N VAL A 80 25.48 -5.27 -11.88
CA VAL A 80 24.18 -5.95 -11.97
C VAL A 80 24.07 -6.74 -13.28
N SER A 81 24.40 -6.13 -14.41
CA SER A 81 24.36 -6.77 -15.73
C SER A 81 25.28 -7.98 -15.82
N GLU A 82 26.52 -7.87 -15.32
CA GLU A 82 27.45 -8.99 -15.25
C GLU A 82 26.95 -10.12 -14.35
N ARG A 83 26.24 -9.81 -13.28
CA ARG A 83 25.67 -10.83 -12.40
C ARG A 83 24.50 -11.54 -13.04
N ILE A 84 23.60 -10.79 -13.67
CA ILE A 84 22.45 -11.32 -14.39
C ILE A 84 22.91 -12.26 -15.50
N SER A 85 23.87 -11.84 -16.33
CA SER A 85 24.36 -12.63 -17.47
C SER A 85 25.02 -13.96 -17.07
N LYS A 86 25.54 -14.04 -15.85
CA LYS A 86 26.17 -15.26 -15.29
C LYS A 86 25.20 -16.13 -14.48
N THR A 87 23.95 -15.70 -14.30
CA THR A 87 22.97 -16.39 -13.47
C THR A 87 21.86 -16.93 -14.36
N LYS A 88 21.45 -18.17 -14.15
CA LYS A 88 20.31 -18.76 -14.87
C LYS A 88 19.02 -18.02 -14.50
N SER A 89 18.16 -17.80 -15.48
CA SER A 89 16.91 -17.02 -15.32
C SER A 89 16.04 -17.54 -14.18
N GLU A 90 15.89 -18.84 -14.04
CA GLU A 90 15.11 -19.50 -12.98
C GLU A 90 15.64 -19.24 -11.56
N LYS A 91 16.88 -18.75 -11.42
CA LYS A 91 17.50 -18.40 -10.14
C LYS A 91 17.46 -16.90 -9.84
N ILE A 92 16.83 -16.13 -10.71
CA ILE A 92 16.65 -14.69 -10.52
C ILE A 92 15.19 -14.44 -10.13
N ALA A 93 15.01 -13.79 -9.00
CA ALA A 93 13.71 -13.37 -8.51
C ALA A 93 13.68 -11.87 -8.27
N GLY A 94 12.52 -11.25 -8.45
CA GLY A 94 12.27 -9.85 -8.17
C GLY A 94 11.12 -9.66 -7.21
N PHE A 95 11.27 -8.69 -6.32
CA PHE A 95 10.20 -8.21 -5.46
C PHE A 95 9.96 -6.72 -5.72
N ILE A 96 8.70 -6.35 -5.89
CA ILE A 96 8.28 -4.96 -6.07
C ILE A 96 7.38 -4.61 -4.90
N GLY A 97 7.74 -3.54 -4.16
CA GLY A 97 6.91 -3.08 -3.05
C GLY A 97 5.61 -2.42 -3.52
N ASP A 98 4.60 -2.49 -2.72
CA ASP A 98 3.26 -1.92 -2.95
C ASP A 98 3.25 -0.39 -3.01
N MET A 99 4.27 0.28 -2.46
CA MET A 99 4.48 1.74 -2.57
C MET A 99 5.15 2.17 -3.89
N THR A 100 5.43 1.21 -4.79
CA THR A 100 6.05 1.49 -6.08
C THR A 100 4.98 1.99 -7.06
N ASN A 101 5.31 3.02 -7.84
CA ASN A 101 4.39 3.50 -8.86
C ASN A 101 4.17 2.49 -9.99
N MET A 102 3.05 2.62 -10.70
CA MET A 102 2.65 1.68 -11.74
C MET A 102 3.65 1.60 -12.89
N GLU A 103 4.26 2.71 -13.28
CA GLU A 103 5.25 2.78 -14.35
C GLU A 103 6.48 1.95 -14.02
N THR A 104 7.00 2.05 -12.80
CA THR A 104 8.13 1.23 -12.34
C THR A 104 7.75 -0.24 -12.24
N THR A 105 6.55 -0.55 -11.75
CA THR A 105 6.03 -1.93 -11.69
C THR A 105 5.91 -2.54 -13.06
N TYR A 106 5.37 -1.79 -14.03
CA TYR A 106 5.26 -2.24 -15.42
C TYR A 106 6.65 -2.43 -16.06
N ALA A 107 7.57 -1.48 -15.88
CA ALA A 107 8.93 -1.59 -16.39
C ALA A 107 9.68 -2.80 -15.83
N ALA A 108 9.49 -3.09 -14.53
CA ALA A 108 10.06 -4.26 -13.90
C ALA A 108 9.48 -5.56 -14.48
N LYS A 109 8.15 -5.63 -14.67
CA LYS A 109 7.51 -6.75 -15.36
C LYS A 109 8.08 -6.97 -16.76
N ASP A 110 8.13 -5.93 -17.57
CA ASP A 110 8.66 -5.99 -18.93
C ASP A 110 10.13 -6.45 -18.97
N PHE A 111 10.94 -5.96 -18.03
CA PHE A 111 12.32 -6.36 -17.87
C PHE A 111 12.49 -7.85 -17.50
N PHE A 112 11.66 -8.34 -16.58
CA PHE A 112 11.68 -9.75 -16.17
C PHE A 112 11.20 -10.66 -17.30
N GLU A 113 10.12 -10.31 -17.99
CA GLU A 113 9.57 -11.11 -19.08
C GLU A 113 10.47 -11.15 -20.32
N LYS A 114 10.96 -9.98 -20.74
CA LYS A 114 11.68 -9.85 -22.03
C LYS A 114 13.19 -10.02 -21.92
N THR A 115 13.80 -9.51 -20.84
CA THR A 115 15.25 -9.46 -20.68
C THR A 115 15.76 -10.61 -19.83
N ILE A 116 15.25 -10.75 -18.60
CA ILE A 116 15.69 -11.82 -17.68
C ILE A 116 15.09 -13.16 -18.10
N LYS A 117 13.87 -13.16 -18.63
CA LYS A 117 13.09 -14.35 -18.98
C LYS A 117 12.87 -15.26 -17.75
N SER A 118 12.46 -14.65 -16.64
CA SER A 118 12.11 -15.32 -15.37
C SER A 118 10.67 -14.98 -14.98
N GLU A 119 9.94 -15.99 -14.55
CA GLU A 119 8.59 -15.85 -14.02
C GLU A 119 8.58 -15.51 -12.52
N ASN A 120 9.74 -15.47 -11.88
CA ASN A 120 9.89 -15.25 -10.45
C ASN A 120 9.80 -13.76 -10.10
N LEU A 121 8.70 -13.13 -10.42
CA LEU A 121 8.43 -11.74 -10.06
C LEU A 121 7.19 -11.67 -9.19
N GLU A 122 7.30 -11.06 -8.02
CA GLU A 122 6.21 -10.93 -7.06
C GLU A 122 6.06 -9.47 -6.61
N SER A 123 4.83 -9.00 -6.57
CA SER A 123 4.48 -7.67 -6.07
C SER A 123 3.51 -7.70 -4.88
N ARG A 124 2.99 -8.88 -4.52
CA ARG A 124 2.07 -9.06 -3.41
C ARG A 124 2.85 -9.22 -2.12
N TYR A 125 2.68 -8.28 -1.22
CA TYR A 125 3.27 -8.36 0.11
C TYR A 125 2.57 -9.40 0.99
N GLU A 126 1.26 -9.46 0.87
CA GLU A 126 0.42 -10.46 1.53
C GLU A 126 -0.04 -11.50 0.51
N LYS A 127 -0.24 -12.75 0.96
CA LYS A 127 -0.74 -13.84 0.11
C LYS A 127 -2.22 -13.63 -0.27
N LEU A 128 -2.50 -12.54 -0.94
CA LEU A 128 -3.85 -12.20 -1.36
C LEU A 128 -4.13 -12.81 -2.74
N TYR A 129 -5.08 -13.76 -2.79
CA TYR A 129 -5.54 -14.31 -4.05
C TYR A 129 -6.72 -13.49 -4.57
N ILE A 130 -6.44 -12.61 -5.53
CA ILE A 130 -7.47 -11.85 -6.23
C ILE A 130 -7.56 -12.36 -7.66
N ASN A 131 -8.75 -12.75 -8.09
CA ASN A 131 -8.99 -13.02 -9.51
C ASN A 131 -9.04 -11.70 -10.29
N THR A 132 -7.93 -11.37 -10.94
CA THR A 132 -7.76 -10.11 -11.70
C THR A 132 -8.58 -10.05 -12.98
N ASN A 133 -9.17 -11.17 -13.45
CA ASN A 133 -10.06 -11.17 -14.61
C ASN A 133 -11.41 -10.50 -14.29
N VAL A 134 -11.76 -10.40 -13.03
CA VAL A 134 -13.00 -9.76 -12.58
C VAL A 134 -12.65 -8.45 -11.89
N ARG A 135 -12.88 -7.34 -12.57
CA ARG A 135 -12.47 -6.00 -12.09
C ARG A 135 -13.08 -5.63 -10.73
N SER A 136 -14.30 -6.06 -10.45
CA SER A 136 -14.96 -5.80 -9.17
C SER A 136 -14.28 -6.46 -7.96
N ASN A 137 -13.39 -7.42 -8.17
CA ASN A 137 -12.69 -8.10 -7.08
C ASN A 137 -11.58 -7.23 -6.42
N TYR A 138 -11.11 -6.20 -7.13
CA TYR A 138 -10.02 -5.35 -6.64
C TYR A 138 -10.34 -3.85 -6.66
N LEU A 139 -11.57 -3.48 -6.99
CA LEU A 139 -12.06 -2.12 -6.90
C LEU A 139 -13.10 -2.01 -5.78
N PHE A 140 -13.10 -0.87 -5.10
CA PHE A 140 -14.17 -0.53 -4.19
C PHE A 140 -15.44 -0.23 -5.00
N ASN A 141 -16.42 -1.13 -4.97
CA ASN A 141 -17.59 -1.09 -5.87
C ASN A 141 -18.65 -0.08 -5.44
N SER A 142 -18.74 0.22 -4.15
CA SER A 142 -19.53 1.33 -3.62
C SER A 142 -18.64 2.57 -3.59
N SER A 143 -19.16 3.76 -3.84
CA SER A 143 -18.35 4.96 -3.65
C SER A 143 -17.97 5.12 -2.16
N ILE A 144 -16.87 5.83 -1.88
CA ILE A 144 -16.46 6.12 -0.50
C ILE A 144 -17.57 6.94 0.19
N GLU A 145 -18.16 7.90 -0.49
CA GLU A 145 -19.35 8.62 -0.03
C GLU A 145 -20.55 7.69 0.22
N GLY A 146 -20.69 6.65 -0.60
CA GLY A 146 -21.79 5.68 -0.51
C GLY A 146 -21.83 4.91 0.81
N ILE A 147 -20.71 4.80 1.53
CA ILE A 147 -20.67 4.22 2.88
C ILE A 147 -21.62 4.94 3.84
N GLU A 148 -21.79 6.25 3.68
CA GLU A 148 -22.67 7.04 4.54
C GLU A 148 -24.16 6.73 4.34
N LYS A 149 -24.50 5.96 3.31
CA LYS A 149 -25.87 5.53 2.96
C LYS A 149 -26.10 4.05 3.22
N SER A 150 -25.13 3.35 3.79
CA SER A 150 -25.22 1.91 4.06
C SER A 150 -26.06 1.63 5.31
N ASP A 151 -26.95 0.65 5.23
CA ASP A 151 -27.76 0.18 6.36
C ASP A 151 -27.01 -0.82 7.23
N LEU A 152 -26.08 -1.57 6.62
CA LEU A 152 -25.23 -2.57 7.27
C LEU A 152 -23.80 -2.47 6.74
N ILE A 153 -22.82 -2.55 7.64
CA ILE A 153 -21.39 -2.61 7.30
C ILE A 153 -20.79 -3.86 7.92
N ILE A 154 -20.13 -4.67 7.10
CA ILE A 154 -19.45 -5.89 7.55
C ILE A 154 -17.95 -5.72 7.36
N LEU A 155 -17.18 -5.84 8.44
CA LEU A 155 -15.71 -5.79 8.42
C LEU A 155 -15.18 -7.23 8.46
N ILE A 156 -14.35 -7.57 7.49
CA ILE A 156 -13.77 -8.92 7.36
C ILE A 156 -12.26 -8.80 7.29
N GLY A 157 -11.56 -9.19 8.37
CA GLY A 157 -10.10 -9.21 8.43
C GLY A 157 -9.42 -7.87 8.24
N THR A 158 -10.10 -6.77 8.53
CA THR A 158 -9.58 -5.41 8.33
C THR A 158 -9.81 -4.54 9.55
N ASN A 159 -8.85 -3.69 9.85
CA ASN A 159 -9.01 -2.61 10.81
C ASN A 159 -8.96 -1.26 10.07
N PRO A 160 -10.13 -0.71 9.69
CA PRO A 160 -10.18 0.51 8.89
C PRO A 160 -9.59 1.73 9.63
N ARG A 161 -9.48 1.72 10.95
CA ARG A 161 -8.86 2.80 11.71
C ARG A 161 -7.37 2.96 11.38
N PHE A 162 -6.66 1.85 11.16
CA PHE A 162 -5.24 1.86 10.85
C PHE A 162 -4.96 1.75 9.34
N GLU A 163 -5.77 0.98 8.62
CA GLU A 163 -5.53 0.69 7.21
C GLU A 163 -6.09 1.77 6.28
N ALA A 164 -7.23 2.38 6.66
CA ALA A 164 -7.95 3.36 5.85
C ALA A 164 -8.67 4.38 6.74
N THR A 165 -7.92 5.22 7.43
CA THR A 165 -8.42 6.11 8.49
C THR A 165 -9.57 7.01 8.04
N ILE A 166 -9.52 7.53 6.83
CA ILE A 166 -10.58 8.38 6.28
C ILE A 166 -11.86 7.57 6.01
N LEU A 167 -11.72 6.34 5.53
CA LEU A 167 -12.85 5.43 5.39
C LEU A 167 -13.49 5.13 6.77
N ASN A 168 -12.67 4.91 7.80
CA ASN A 168 -13.13 4.72 9.17
C ASN A 168 -13.93 5.94 9.67
N SER A 169 -13.50 7.15 9.31
CA SER A 169 -14.23 8.38 9.66
C SER A 169 -15.60 8.42 9.00
N ARG A 170 -15.75 7.97 7.75
CA ARG A 170 -17.02 7.86 7.05
C ARG A 170 -17.95 6.83 7.70
N ILE A 171 -17.41 5.68 8.09
CA ILE A 171 -18.16 4.65 8.84
C ILE A 171 -18.66 5.22 10.15
N ARG A 172 -17.79 5.90 10.90
CA ARG A 172 -18.18 6.56 12.15
C ARG A 172 -19.28 7.62 11.94
N LYS A 173 -19.17 8.43 10.90
CA LYS A 173 -20.15 9.45 10.54
C LYS A 173 -21.51 8.82 10.25
N ASN A 174 -21.54 7.73 9.49
CA ASN A 174 -22.76 6.97 9.22
C ASN A 174 -23.38 6.40 10.51
N TYR A 175 -22.56 5.76 11.36
CA TYR A 175 -23.03 5.26 12.65
C TYR A 175 -23.65 6.36 13.51
N LEU A 176 -23.00 7.52 13.63
CA LEU A 176 -23.50 8.62 14.47
C LEU A 176 -24.82 9.18 13.96
N LYS A 177 -24.98 9.29 12.65
CA LYS A 177 -26.16 9.86 11.99
C LYS A 177 -27.33 8.88 11.90
N ASN A 178 -27.08 7.68 11.41
CA ASN A 178 -28.10 6.72 11.01
C ASN A 178 -28.20 5.51 11.96
N LYS A 179 -27.26 5.38 12.92
CA LYS A 179 -27.16 4.20 13.79
C LYS A 179 -26.97 2.90 12.99
N THR A 180 -26.26 3.00 11.88
CA THR A 180 -25.95 1.87 11.01
C THR A 180 -25.39 0.71 11.78
N GLU A 181 -25.88 -0.50 11.54
CA GLU A 181 -25.36 -1.71 12.13
C GLU A 181 -23.96 -2.03 11.58
N ILE A 182 -23.01 -2.29 12.47
CA ILE A 182 -21.63 -2.63 12.12
C ILE A 182 -21.27 -3.96 12.74
N ILE A 183 -20.85 -4.88 11.90
CA ILE A 183 -20.51 -6.24 12.27
C ILE A 183 -19.05 -6.51 11.90
N SER A 184 -18.32 -7.21 12.76
CA SER A 184 -16.95 -7.65 12.47
C SER A 184 -16.80 -9.15 12.61
N LEU A 185 -16.12 -9.76 11.65
CA LEU A 185 -15.62 -11.11 11.77
C LEU A 185 -14.24 -11.06 12.43
N GLY A 186 -14.22 -11.29 13.73
CA GLY A 186 -13.07 -11.12 14.61
C GLY A 186 -13.06 -9.77 15.34
N ASP A 187 -12.37 -9.75 16.48
CA ASP A 187 -12.16 -8.53 17.25
C ASP A 187 -11.05 -7.72 16.61
N VAL A 188 -11.36 -6.51 16.18
CA VAL A 188 -10.43 -5.58 15.55
C VAL A 188 -10.01 -4.42 16.46
N GLY A 189 -10.43 -4.46 17.74
CA GLY A 189 -10.10 -3.45 18.73
C GLY A 189 -10.92 -2.17 18.62
N ASP A 190 -10.42 -1.06 19.14
CA ASP A 190 -11.13 0.22 19.15
C ASP A 190 -11.20 0.87 17.78
N LEU A 191 -12.38 0.91 17.19
CA LEU A 191 -12.68 1.59 15.92
C LEU A 191 -13.26 3.01 16.13
N THR A 192 -13.45 3.46 17.38
CA THR A 192 -14.10 4.72 17.76
C THR A 192 -15.62 4.74 17.59
N TYR A 193 -16.24 3.59 17.32
CA TYR A 193 -17.68 3.33 17.29
C TYR A 193 -17.92 1.87 17.71
N PRO A 194 -19.10 1.54 18.27
CA PRO A 194 -19.42 0.17 18.62
C PRO A 194 -19.67 -0.68 17.37
N TYR A 195 -19.34 -1.95 17.46
CA TYR A 195 -19.62 -2.96 16.46
C TYR A 195 -19.91 -4.31 17.14
N GLN A 196 -20.60 -5.19 16.46
CA GLN A 196 -20.88 -6.54 16.93
C GLN A 196 -19.84 -7.51 16.39
N VAL A 197 -19.20 -8.28 17.27
CA VAL A 197 -18.32 -9.39 16.87
C VAL A 197 -19.16 -10.66 16.69
N ILE A 198 -19.20 -11.21 15.50
CA ILE A 198 -19.95 -12.46 15.21
C ILE A 198 -19.14 -13.70 15.54
N SER A 199 -17.82 -13.67 15.41
CA SER A 199 -16.97 -14.83 15.62
C SER A 199 -15.68 -14.43 16.31
N ASN A 200 -15.27 -15.24 17.29
CA ASN A 200 -13.94 -15.16 17.90
C ASN A 200 -12.88 -15.91 17.09
N LEU A 201 -13.25 -16.43 15.90
CA LEU A 201 -12.28 -17.03 14.99
C LEU A 201 -11.33 -15.93 14.52
N SER A 202 -10.09 -16.04 14.94
CA SER A 202 -9.02 -15.21 14.39
C SER A 202 -8.99 -15.45 12.89
N LEU A 203 -9.20 -14.38 12.12
CA LEU A 203 -9.12 -14.42 10.65
C LEU A 203 -7.73 -14.85 10.15
N ILE A 204 -6.72 -14.82 10.99
CA ILE A 204 -5.41 -15.42 10.77
C ILE A 204 -5.55 -16.91 10.41
N HIS A 205 -6.50 -17.62 11.00
CA HIS A 205 -6.75 -19.05 10.68
C HIS A 205 -7.53 -19.26 9.37
N ILE A 206 -8.21 -18.25 8.87
CA ILE A 206 -8.91 -18.31 7.57
C ILE A 206 -7.98 -17.90 6.43
N SER A 207 -7.02 -17.02 6.67
CA SER A 207 -6.05 -16.54 5.69
C SER A 207 -4.79 -17.40 5.58
N GLU A 208 -4.48 -18.24 6.58
CA GLU A 208 -3.42 -19.21 6.46
C GLU A 208 -3.96 -20.52 5.82
N PRO A 209 -3.55 -20.87 4.59
CA PRO A 209 -3.71 -22.22 4.14
C PRO A 209 -2.95 -23.11 5.10
N THR A 210 -3.64 -24.06 5.72
CA THR A 210 -3.04 -25.13 6.51
C THR A 210 -1.75 -25.56 5.83
N ARG A 211 -0.60 -25.35 6.49
CA ARG A 211 0.65 -26.00 6.10
C ARG A 211 0.40 -27.49 6.21
N GLN A 212 -0.01 -28.12 5.11
CA GLN A 212 0.14 -29.55 4.99
C GLN A 212 1.64 -29.78 4.91
N HIS A 213 2.17 -30.41 5.94
CA HIS A 213 3.52 -30.97 5.93
C HIS A 213 3.61 -31.97 4.78
N TRP A 214 4.46 -31.67 3.82
CA TRP A 214 5.05 -32.62 2.90
C TRP A 214 6.43 -32.99 3.42
#